data_f8893868a0bab0d5492c37b47474215f
#
_entry.id   f8893868a0bab0d5492c37b47474215f
#
_cell.length_a   1.000
_cell.length_b   1.000
_cell.length_c   1.000
_cell.angle_alpha   90.00
_cell.angle_beta   90.00
_cell.angle_gamma   90.00
#
_symmetry.space_group_name_H-M   'P 1'
#
loop_
_entity.id
_entity.type
_entity.pdbx_description
1 polymer ?
#
loop_
_entity_poly.entity_id
_entity_poly.type
_entity_poly.pdbx_seq_one_letter_code
_entity_poly.pdbx_strand_id
1 'polypeptide(L)'
;MRLRPKDEPELWQRLFRELERDAFHLEVRDSYAVPNESERLRRFLAGEPPLDPHTPWQDLMRETTGRGVSVSRVRVVTVPHSDYQRWLLSVTVHNVAAGEDIRYLPRHLAGEVPPDDWWLLDDERVVYNLTDAAGSPAGLGETTDPRIVEYCRSVRQRVWASAIPYMEYANR
;
A
#
# COMPACT_ATOMS: atom_id res chain seq x y z
N MET A 1 7.82 -11.94 16.37
CA MET A 1 7.64 -11.65 14.91
C MET A 1 7.89 -12.93 14.12
N ARG A 2 7.00 -13.29 13.22
CA ARG A 2 7.13 -14.44 12.31
C ARG A 2 7.55 -13.93 10.93
N LEU A 3 8.62 -14.50 10.36
CA LEU A 3 9.04 -14.18 9.00
C LEU A 3 8.35 -15.10 7.98
N ARG A 4 7.94 -14.53 6.86
CA ARG A 4 7.35 -15.23 5.71
C ARG A 4 8.19 -14.96 4.47
N PRO A 5 8.59 -15.97 3.71
CA PRO A 5 9.31 -15.77 2.46
C PRO A 5 8.45 -15.05 1.41
N LYS A 6 9.09 -14.29 0.52
CA LYS A 6 8.42 -13.52 -0.53
C LYS A 6 7.68 -14.36 -1.57
N ASP A 7 8.12 -15.59 -1.74
CA ASP A 7 7.60 -16.56 -2.71
C ASP A 7 6.64 -17.58 -2.09
N GLU A 8 6.18 -17.33 -0.85
CA GLU A 8 5.14 -18.16 -0.23
C GLU A 8 3.84 -18.07 -1.07
N PRO A 9 3.36 -19.21 -1.64
CA PRO A 9 2.20 -19.19 -2.52
C PRO A 9 0.95 -18.66 -1.82
N GLU A 10 0.19 -17.82 -2.54
CA GLU A 10 -1.10 -17.27 -2.10
C GLU A 10 -1.08 -16.58 -0.72
N LEU A 11 0.10 -16.08 -0.29
CA LEU A 11 0.24 -15.49 1.05
C LEU A 11 -0.75 -14.34 1.28
N TRP A 12 -0.82 -13.39 0.33
CA TRP A 12 -1.74 -12.26 0.42
C TRP A 12 -3.20 -12.70 0.36
N GLN A 13 -3.54 -13.63 -0.52
CA GLN A 13 -4.89 -14.18 -0.63
C GLN A 13 -5.36 -14.82 0.69
N ARG A 14 -4.47 -15.57 1.37
CA ARG A 14 -4.80 -16.16 2.68
C ARG A 14 -5.00 -15.09 3.75
N LEU A 15 -4.08 -14.11 3.85
CA LEU A 15 -4.19 -13.03 4.83
C LEU A 15 -5.48 -12.24 4.65
N PHE A 16 -5.85 -11.93 3.40
CA PHE A 16 -7.05 -11.14 3.12
C PHE A 16 -8.36 -11.95 3.27
N ARG A 17 -8.33 -13.28 3.03
CA ARG A 17 -9.51 -14.14 3.29
C ARG A 17 -9.84 -14.27 4.77
N GLU A 18 -8.84 -14.15 5.65
CA GLU A 18 -9.01 -14.19 7.10
C GLU A 18 -9.59 -12.90 7.70
N LEU A 19 -9.62 -11.79 6.94
CA LEU A 19 -10.11 -10.50 7.43
C LEU A 19 -11.61 -10.51 7.68
N GLU A 20 -12.00 -9.93 8.81
CA GLU A 20 -13.40 -9.78 9.23
C GLU A 20 -13.88 -8.33 9.19
N ARG A 21 -13.00 -7.36 9.41
CA ARG A 21 -13.36 -5.94 9.58
C ARG A 21 -12.66 -5.01 8.61
N ASP A 22 -11.32 -4.91 8.74
CA ASP A 22 -10.59 -3.93 7.97
C ASP A 22 -9.10 -4.28 7.75
N ALA A 23 -8.53 -3.67 6.72
CA ALA A 23 -7.11 -3.61 6.48
C ALA A 23 -6.68 -2.18 6.21
N PHE A 24 -5.62 -1.74 6.87
CA PHE A 24 -4.98 -0.45 6.62
C PHE A 24 -3.55 -0.65 6.16
N HIS A 25 -3.15 0.01 5.07
CA HIS A 25 -1.79 -0.01 4.55
C HIS A 25 -1.12 1.36 4.66
N LEU A 26 0.06 1.41 5.28
CA LEU A 26 0.95 2.57 5.20
C LEU A 26 2.08 2.30 4.21
N GLU A 27 2.20 3.15 3.19
CA GLU A 27 3.33 3.17 2.24
C GLU A 27 4.15 4.43 2.48
N VAL A 28 5.47 4.26 2.69
CA VAL A 28 6.36 5.38 3.06
C VAL A 28 7.53 5.57 2.08
N ARG A 29 7.63 4.76 1.04
CA ARG A 29 8.71 4.83 0.05
C ARG A 29 8.29 5.62 -1.19
N ASP A 30 9.22 6.38 -1.76
CA ASP A 30 9.00 7.14 -3.00
C ASP A 30 9.24 6.31 -4.27
N SER A 31 9.77 5.09 -4.13
CA SER A 31 9.94 4.13 -5.24
C SER A 31 10.06 2.70 -4.72
N TYR A 32 9.66 1.76 -5.56
CA TYR A 32 9.74 0.33 -5.32
C TYR A 32 10.33 -0.37 -6.53
N ALA A 33 11.17 -1.39 -6.31
CA ALA A 33 11.74 -2.21 -7.36
C ALA A 33 10.86 -3.48 -7.56
N VAL A 34 9.62 -3.27 -7.98
CA VAL A 34 8.66 -4.36 -8.22
C VAL A 34 8.76 -4.81 -9.68
N PRO A 35 9.18 -6.06 -9.97
CA PRO A 35 9.41 -6.52 -11.35
C PRO A 35 8.21 -6.34 -12.28
N ASN A 36 6.99 -6.59 -11.80
CA ASN A 36 5.76 -6.49 -12.60
C ASN A 36 5.38 -5.03 -12.93
N GLU A 37 5.96 -4.05 -12.26
CA GLU A 37 5.69 -2.63 -12.45
C GLU A 37 6.72 -1.96 -13.37
N SER A 38 7.91 -2.54 -13.53
CA SER A 38 9.04 -1.95 -14.25
C SER A 38 8.70 -1.61 -15.69
N GLU A 39 8.05 -2.51 -16.44
CA GLU A 39 7.67 -2.27 -17.83
C GLU A 39 6.53 -1.23 -17.92
N ARG A 40 5.59 -1.21 -16.99
CA ARG A 40 4.51 -0.22 -16.93
C ARG A 40 5.06 1.18 -16.69
N LEU A 41 5.99 1.32 -15.75
CA LEU A 41 6.69 2.58 -15.47
C LEU A 41 7.50 3.05 -16.68
N ARG A 42 8.28 2.14 -17.32
CA ARG A 42 9.05 2.46 -18.51
C ARG A 42 8.15 3.04 -19.62
N ARG A 43 7.03 2.40 -19.89
CA ARG A 43 6.06 2.86 -20.93
C ARG A 43 5.47 4.22 -20.59
N PHE A 44 5.11 4.43 -19.32
CA PHE A 44 4.61 5.73 -18.85
C PHE A 44 5.64 6.85 -19.09
N LEU A 45 6.91 6.62 -18.75
CA LEU A 45 7.99 7.59 -18.95
C LEU A 45 8.30 7.85 -20.43
N ALA A 46 8.10 6.85 -21.28
CA ALA A 46 8.27 6.97 -22.72
C ALA A 46 7.06 7.61 -23.45
N GLY A 47 5.95 7.89 -22.73
CA GLY A 47 4.70 8.37 -23.33
C GLY A 47 4.02 7.32 -24.23
N GLU A 48 4.32 6.03 -24.03
CA GLU A 48 3.73 4.93 -24.76
C GLU A 48 2.34 4.59 -24.23
N PRO A 49 1.46 3.97 -25.05
CA PRO A 49 0.16 3.51 -24.57
C PRO A 49 0.29 2.59 -23.36
N PRO A 50 -0.57 2.75 -22.33
CA PRO A 50 -0.50 1.90 -21.13
C PRO A 50 -0.84 0.43 -21.48
N LEU A 51 -0.29 -0.49 -20.69
CA LEU A 51 -0.73 -1.89 -20.68
C LEU A 51 -2.10 -2.01 -20.00
N ASP A 52 -2.77 -3.16 -20.20
CA ASP A 52 -4.01 -3.48 -19.48
C ASP A 52 -3.85 -3.17 -17.99
N PRO A 53 -4.67 -2.29 -17.41
CA PRO A 53 -4.55 -1.91 -16.00
C PRO A 53 -4.96 -3.02 -15.03
N HIS A 54 -5.63 -4.08 -15.51
CA HIS A 54 -6.07 -5.19 -14.68
C HIS A 54 -4.89 -5.89 -13.97
N THR A 55 -5.09 -6.21 -12.70
CA THR A 55 -4.13 -6.93 -11.87
C THR A 55 -4.83 -7.92 -10.94
N PRO A 56 -4.17 -9.04 -10.56
CA PRO A 56 -4.71 -9.97 -9.56
C PRO A 56 -4.97 -9.30 -8.20
N TRP A 57 -4.25 -8.24 -7.88
CA TRP A 57 -4.49 -7.43 -6.68
C TRP A 57 -5.88 -6.80 -6.69
N GLN A 58 -6.29 -6.22 -7.82
CA GLN A 58 -7.63 -5.61 -7.95
C GLN A 58 -8.74 -6.64 -7.78
N ASP A 59 -8.54 -7.88 -8.24
CA ASP A 59 -9.52 -8.95 -8.02
C ASP A 59 -9.63 -9.31 -6.54
N LEU A 60 -8.48 -9.43 -5.85
CA LEU A 60 -8.44 -9.66 -4.41
C LEU A 60 -9.14 -8.52 -3.65
N MET A 61 -8.94 -7.26 -4.06
CA MET A 61 -9.61 -6.11 -3.43
C MET A 61 -11.13 -6.14 -3.63
N ARG A 62 -11.59 -6.45 -4.86
CA ARG A 62 -13.04 -6.60 -5.12
C ARG A 62 -13.66 -7.73 -4.30
N GLU A 63 -12.99 -8.88 -4.22
CA GLU A 63 -13.43 -10.00 -3.40
C GLU A 63 -13.52 -9.61 -1.92
N THR A 64 -12.48 -8.95 -1.39
CA THR A 64 -12.37 -8.55 0.01
C THR A 64 -13.43 -7.51 0.38
N THR A 65 -13.52 -6.43 -0.39
CA THR A 65 -14.49 -5.35 -0.14
C THR A 65 -15.94 -5.79 -0.40
N GLY A 66 -16.14 -6.71 -1.35
CA GLY A 66 -17.44 -7.33 -1.61
C GLY A 66 -17.99 -8.15 -0.43
N ARG A 67 -17.14 -8.61 0.50
CA ARG A 67 -17.54 -9.24 1.76
C ARG A 67 -17.85 -8.23 2.88
N GLY A 68 -17.71 -6.93 2.63
CA GLY A 68 -17.92 -5.87 3.61
C GLY A 68 -16.68 -5.49 4.42
N VAL A 69 -15.49 -6.01 4.08
CA VAL A 69 -14.22 -5.62 4.69
C VAL A 69 -13.76 -4.29 4.11
N SER A 70 -13.41 -3.33 4.97
CA SER A 70 -12.85 -2.04 4.54
C SER A 70 -11.37 -2.19 4.22
N VAL A 71 -10.92 -1.72 3.05
CA VAL A 71 -9.50 -1.65 2.71
C VAL A 71 -9.10 -0.22 2.47
N SER A 72 -8.14 0.27 3.24
CA SER A 72 -7.69 1.66 3.21
C SER A 72 -6.17 1.76 3.12
N ARG A 73 -5.66 2.87 2.52
CA ARG A 73 -4.25 3.09 2.30
C ARG A 73 -3.86 4.56 2.42
N VAL A 74 -2.74 4.83 3.06
CA VAL A 74 -2.08 6.15 3.00
C VAL A 74 -0.72 6.00 2.35
N ARG A 75 -0.47 6.80 1.31
CA ARG A 75 0.84 6.97 0.69
C ARG A 75 1.49 8.25 1.18
N VAL A 76 2.57 8.12 1.93
CA VAL A 76 3.41 9.24 2.35
C VAL A 76 4.41 9.52 1.23
N VAL A 77 4.27 10.66 0.58
CA VAL A 77 4.99 10.98 -0.67
C VAL A 77 5.83 12.24 -0.56
N THR A 78 7.01 12.24 -1.15
CA THR A 78 7.84 13.44 -1.29
C THR A 78 7.31 14.30 -2.42
N VAL A 79 7.33 15.62 -2.23
CA VAL A 79 6.94 16.61 -3.24
C VAL A 79 8.16 17.49 -3.53
N PRO A 80 8.54 17.67 -4.81
CA PRO A 80 7.92 17.14 -6.03
C PRO A 80 8.04 15.60 -6.14
N HIS A 81 7.07 14.98 -6.81
CA HIS A 81 6.98 13.53 -6.94
C HIS A 81 8.13 12.94 -7.76
N SER A 82 8.59 11.74 -7.35
CA SER A 82 9.43 10.89 -8.18
C SER A 82 8.67 10.43 -9.43
N ASP A 83 9.39 9.95 -10.44
CA ASP A 83 8.80 9.36 -11.64
C ASP A 83 7.90 8.19 -11.32
N TYR A 84 8.30 7.36 -10.35
CA TYR A 84 7.50 6.25 -9.86
C TYR A 84 6.18 6.74 -9.24
N GLN A 85 6.23 7.76 -8.37
CA GLN A 85 5.01 8.29 -7.74
C GLN A 85 4.09 9.01 -8.74
N ARG A 86 4.63 9.65 -9.76
CA ARG A 86 3.81 10.24 -10.85
C ARG A 86 3.07 9.17 -11.63
N TRP A 87 3.77 8.07 -11.98
CA TRP A 87 3.14 6.91 -12.60
C TRP A 87 2.09 6.28 -11.70
N LEU A 88 2.44 6.01 -10.43
CA LEU A 88 1.56 5.38 -9.47
C LEU A 88 0.28 6.18 -9.23
N LEU A 89 0.39 7.51 -9.16
CA LEU A 89 -0.76 8.41 -9.07
C LEU A 89 -1.71 8.24 -10.27
N SER A 90 -1.17 8.08 -11.49
CA SER A 90 -1.98 7.92 -12.71
C SER A 90 -2.75 6.59 -12.75
N VAL A 91 -2.26 5.52 -12.10
CA VAL A 91 -2.91 4.20 -12.11
C VAL A 91 -3.73 3.91 -10.84
N THR A 92 -3.64 4.74 -9.82
CA THR A 92 -4.35 4.58 -8.54
C THR A 92 -5.87 4.52 -8.71
N VAL A 93 -6.42 5.18 -9.73
CA VAL A 93 -7.86 5.13 -10.04
C VAL A 93 -8.39 3.70 -10.17
N HIS A 94 -7.60 2.77 -10.67
CA HIS A 94 -8.00 1.37 -10.85
C HIS A 94 -8.11 0.62 -9.52
N ASN A 95 -7.25 0.96 -8.55
CA ASN A 95 -7.31 0.41 -7.20
C ASN A 95 -8.51 0.97 -6.42
N VAL A 96 -8.77 2.27 -6.55
CA VAL A 96 -9.97 2.90 -5.99
C VAL A 96 -11.24 2.29 -6.57
N ALA A 97 -11.28 2.05 -7.89
CA ALA A 97 -12.40 1.36 -8.54
C ALA A 97 -12.56 -0.11 -8.10
N ALA A 98 -11.50 -0.71 -7.58
CA ALA A 98 -11.52 -2.05 -6.99
C ALA A 98 -11.97 -2.07 -5.51
N GLY A 99 -12.24 -0.89 -4.90
CA GLY A 99 -12.81 -0.75 -3.56
C GLY A 99 -11.85 -0.25 -2.48
N GLU A 100 -10.59 0.09 -2.82
CA GLU A 100 -9.67 0.67 -1.83
C GLU A 100 -9.96 2.17 -1.59
N ASP A 101 -10.00 2.62 -0.31
CA ASP A 101 -9.93 4.05 0.04
C ASP A 101 -8.46 4.47 0.13
N ILE A 102 -7.97 5.15 -0.90
CA ILE A 102 -6.56 5.55 -1.01
C ILE A 102 -6.42 7.06 -0.81
N ARG A 103 -5.50 7.43 0.08
CA ARG A 103 -5.16 8.81 0.39
C ARG A 103 -3.67 9.08 0.23
N TYR A 104 -3.34 10.32 -0.04
CA TYR A 104 -1.97 10.81 -0.19
C TYR A 104 -1.65 11.80 0.93
N LEU A 105 -0.46 11.69 1.48
CA LEU A 105 0.03 12.59 2.53
C LEU A 105 1.43 13.10 2.15
N PRO A 106 1.58 14.39 1.81
CA PRO A 106 2.90 14.97 1.63
C PRO A 106 3.80 14.75 2.86
N ARG A 107 5.00 14.25 2.64
CA ARG A 107 5.93 13.81 3.71
C ARG A 107 6.18 14.89 4.75
N HIS A 108 6.29 16.14 4.34
CA HIS A 108 6.52 17.27 5.27
C HIS A 108 5.34 17.54 6.21
N LEU A 109 4.14 16.96 5.93
CA LEU A 109 2.95 17.04 6.77
C LEU A 109 2.71 15.76 7.59
N ALA A 110 3.46 14.67 7.30
CA ALA A 110 3.22 13.37 7.91
C ALA A 110 3.71 13.25 9.37
N GLY A 111 4.58 14.18 9.81
CA GLY A 111 5.29 14.05 11.07
C GLY A 111 6.23 12.82 11.05
N GLU A 112 6.48 12.23 12.20
CA GLU A 112 7.29 11.04 12.29
C GLU A 112 6.49 9.81 11.80
N VAL A 113 7.03 9.10 10.81
CA VAL A 113 6.49 7.83 10.29
C VAL A 113 7.58 6.75 10.34
N PRO A 114 7.20 5.46 10.54
CA PRO A 114 8.17 4.39 10.49
C PRO A 114 8.83 4.28 9.10
N PRO A 115 10.07 3.75 9.02
CA PRO A 115 10.80 3.66 7.76
C PRO A 115 10.30 2.56 6.82
N ASP A 116 9.52 1.63 7.34
CA ASP A 116 9.03 0.46 6.61
C ASP A 116 7.53 0.56 6.35
N ASP A 117 7.11 -0.02 5.23
CA ASP A 117 5.71 -0.19 4.89
C ASP A 117 5.09 -1.31 5.71
N TRP A 118 3.84 -1.16 6.10
CA TRP A 118 3.13 -2.19 6.85
C TRP A 118 1.62 -2.16 6.61
N TRP A 119 1.03 -3.31 6.85
CA TRP A 119 -0.42 -3.50 6.96
C TRP A 119 -0.81 -3.66 8.41
N LEU A 120 -1.93 -3.06 8.82
CA LEU A 120 -2.64 -3.35 10.06
C LEU A 120 -3.93 -4.06 9.68
N LEU A 121 -4.06 -5.31 10.11
CA LEU A 121 -5.16 -6.22 9.77
C LEU A 121 -6.05 -6.39 10.99
N ASP A 122 -7.35 -6.06 10.86
CA ASP A 122 -8.39 -6.13 11.89
C ASP A 122 -8.03 -5.44 13.23
N ASP A 123 -7.09 -4.45 13.19
CA ASP A 123 -6.51 -3.82 14.38
C ASP A 123 -5.82 -4.80 15.37
N GLU A 124 -5.43 -5.98 14.93
CA GLU A 124 -4.89 -7.06 15.78
C GLU A 124 -3.54 -7.58 15.31
N ARG A 125 -3.23 -7.46 14.02
CA ARG A 125 -2.05 -8.03 13.41
C ARG A 125 -1.36 -6.99 12.51
N VAL A 126 -0.04 -6.86 12.69
CA VAL A 126 0.80 -6.04 11.80
C VAL A 126 1.61 -6.94 10.88
N VAL A 127 1.62 -6.61 9.59
CA VAL A 127 2.42 -7.29 8.55
C VAL A 127 3.31 -6.26 7.88
N TYR A 128 4.62 -6.34 8.12
CA TYR A 128 5.63 -5.50 7.48
C TYR A 128 5.98 -6.02 6.10
N ASN A 129 6.05 -5.13 5.12
CA ASN A 129 6.60 -5.41 3.81
C ASN A 129 8.13 -5.25 3.86
N LEU A 130 8.85 -6.36 3.94
CA LEU A 130 10.30 -6.32 4.02
C LEU A 130 10.90 -6.11 2.62
N THR A 131 11.89 -5.24 2.53
CA THR A 131 12.65 -4.99 1.31
C THR A 131 14.13 -5.20 1.55
N ASP A 132 14.85 -5.63 0.52
CA ASP A 132 16.31 -5.68 0.53
C ASP A 132 16.93 -4.27 0.33
N ALA A 133 18.26 -4.21 0.33
CA ALA A 133 19.00 -2.97 0.15
C ALA A 133 18.77 -2.31 -1.22
N ALA A 134 18.30 -3.05 -2.22
CA ALA A 134 17.96 -2.55 -3.55
C ALA A 134 16.49 -2.08 -3.65
N GLY A 135 15.69 -2.22 -2.56
CA GLY A 135 14.27 -1.89 -2.56
C GLY A 135 13.37 -2.98 -3.16
N SER A 136 13.93 -4.16 -3.42
CA SER A 136 13.15 -5.30 -3.92
C SER A 136 12.43 -6.03 -2.78
N PRO A 137 11.23 -6.61 -3.03
CA PRO A 137 10.54 -7.39 -2.02
C PRO A 137 11.41 -8.53 -1.47
N ALA A 138 11.54 -8.64 -0.14
CA ALA A 138 12.37 -9.64 0.54
C ALA A 138 11.54 -10.61 1.41
N GLY A 139 10.25 -10.37 1.57
CA GLY A 139 9.35 -11.18 2.39
C GLY A 139 8.45 -10.33 3.26
N LEU A 140 7.81 -10.96 4.23
CA LEU A 140 6.95 -10.29 5.19
C LEU A 140 7.38 -10.59 6.63
N GLY A 141 7.16 -9.61 7.52
CA GLY A 141 7.32 -9.78 8.97
C GLY A 141 5.98 -9.64 9.67
N GLU A 142 5.44 -10.72 10.24
CA GLU A 142 4.13 -10.76 10.87
C GLU A 142 4.24 -10.73 12.38
N THR A 143 3.42 -9.91 13.08
CA THR A 143 3.38 -9.85 14.54
C THR A 143 2.00 -9.48 15.07
N THR A 144 1.67 -10.01 16.25
CA THR A 144 0.51 -9.64 17.06
C THR A 144 0.93 -9.05 18.40
N ASP A 145 2.21 -8.60 18.55
CA ASP A 145 2.68 -7.93 19.78
C ASP A 145 1.80 -6.69 20.02
N PRO A 146 1.10 -6.60 21.16
CA PRO A 146 0.14 -5.53 21.40
C PRO A 146 0.79 -4.13 21.42
N ARG A 147 2.08 -4.02 21.74
CA ARG A 147 2.79 -2.74 21.72
C ARG A 147 3.05 -2.27 20.29
N ILE A 148 3.37 -3.20 19.38
CA ILE A 148 3.58 -2.89 17.96
C ILE A 148 2.24 -2.58 17.31
N VAL A 149 1.20 -3.35 17.59
CA VAL A 149 -0.15 -3.12 17.09
C VAL A 149 -0.65 -1.74 17.52
N GLU A 150 -0.52 -1.38 18.81
CA GLU A 150 -0.94 -0.09 19.33
C GLU A 150 -0.16 1.09 18.72
N TYR A 151 1.14 0.92 18.52
CA TYR A 151 1.97 1.91 17.81
C TYR A 151 1.45 2.13 16.37
N CYS A 152 1.24 1.05 15.61
CA CYS A 152 0.73 1.14 14.23
C CYS A 152 -0.69 1.75 14.18
N ARG A 153 -1.54 1.42 15.17
CA ARG A 153 -2.88 2.02 15.30
C ARG A 153 -2.80 3.53 15.53
N SER A 154 -1.91 3.98 16.41
CA SER A 154 -1.71 5.41 16.67
C SER A 154 -1.18 6.17 15.44
N VAL A 155 -0.22 5.56 14.71
CA VAL A 155 0.27 6.12 13.44
C VAL A 155 -0.86 6.19 12.40
N ARG A 156 -1.65 5.10 12.22
CA ARG A 156 -2.84 5.08 11.33
C ARG A 156 -3.76 6.26 11.60
N GLN A 157 -4.17 6.45 12.86
CA GLN A 157 -5.10 7.53 13.23
C GLN A 157 -4.55 8.90 12.84
N ARG A 158 -3.28 9.16 13.14
CA ARG A 158 -2.63 10.44 12.85
C ARG A 158 -2.48 10.70 11.36
N VAL A 159 -1.93 9.76 10.59
CA VAL A 159 -1.71 9.96 9.16
C VAL A 159 -3.03 10.01 8.38
N TRP A 160 -4.03 9.23 8.79
CA TRP A 160 -5.35 9.24 8.17
C TRP A 160 -6.07 10.57 8.31
N ALA A 161 -5.98 11.20 9.49
CA ALA A 161 -6.60 12.49 9.76
C ALA A 161 -6.03 13.62 8.90
N SER A 162 -4.77 13.51 8.46
CA SER A 162 -4.08 14.54 7.68
C SER A 162 -3.98 14.20 6.18
N ALA A 163 -4.31 12.96 5.79
CA ALA A 163 -4.17 12.50 4.42
C ALA A 163 -5.33 12.98 3.54
N ILE A 164 -5.03 13.28 2.29
CA ILE A 164 -5.92 13.83 1.29
C ILE A 164 -6.46 12.70 0.43
N PRO A 165 -7.80 12.55 0.28
CA PRO A 165 -8.39 11.54 -0.60
C PRO A 165 -7.83 11.61 -2.02
N TYR A 166 -7.64 10.44 -2.66
CA TYR A 166 -7.03 10.35 -3.99
C TYR A 166 -7.66 11.31 -5.01
N MET A 167 -9.00 11.35 -5.11
CA MET A 167 -9.68 12.17 -6.09
C MET A 167 -9.43 13.67 -5.90
N GLU A 168 -9.27 14.12 -4.66
CA GLU A 168 -8.91 15.51 -4.36
C GLU A 168 -7.42 15.75 -4.65
N TYR A 169 -6.55 14.82 -4.24
CA TYR A 169 -5.11 14.94 -4.42
C TYR A 169 -4.68 14.97 -5.90
N ALA A 170 -5.27 14.11 -6.73
CA ALA A 170 -4.97 14.01 -8.15
C ALA A 170 -5.41 15.24 -8.97
N ASN A 171 -6.28 16.09 -8.42
CA ASN A 171 -6.78 17.30 -9.09
C ASN A 171 -6.08 18.59 -8.59
N ARG A 172 -5.06 18.49 -7.76
CA ARG A 172 -4.24 19.62 -7.30
C ARG A 172 -3.10 19.92 -8.26
#